data_4593bf65218c251cca979f4bc0e55d31
#
_entry.id   4593bf65218c251cca979f4bc0e55d31
#
_cell.length_a   1.000
_cell.length_b   1.000
_cell.length_c   1.000
_cell.angle_alpha   90.00
_cell.angle_beta   90.00
_cell.angle_gamma   90.00
#
_symmetry.space_group_name_H-M   'P 1'
#
loop_
_entity.id
_entity.type
_entity.pdbx_description
1 polymer ?
#
loop_
_entity_poly.entity_id
_entity_poly.type
_entity_poly.pdbx_seq_one_letter_code
_entity_poly.pdbx_strand_id
1 'polypeptide(L)'
;MKFRFPIVIIDEDFRSENTSGLGIRALAAAMEKEGMEVLGLTSYGDLSQFAQQQSRASAFVLSIDDEEFGEGSIEETNFALTALRAFVQEIRHKNADIPIYIYGETRTSRHIPNDVLRELHGFIHMFEDTPEFVARHIIREAKSYLDGLAPPFFRALVNYANDGSYS
;
A
#
# COMPACT_ATOMS: atom_id res chain seq x y z
N MET A 1 -17.09 3.50 -19.65
CA MET A 1 -16.12 2.64 -18.96
C MET A 1 -15.26 3.50 -18.05
N LYS A 2 -15.18 3.17 -16.78
CA LYS A 2 -14.28 3.87 -15.85
C LYS A 2 -13.01 3.07 -15.67
N PHE A 3 -11.87 3.71 -15.88
CA PHE A 3 -10.58 3.15 -15.50
C PHE A 3 -10.33 3.47 -14.03
N ARG A 4 -9.98 2.46 -13.25
CA ARG A 4 -9.73 2.63 -11.82
C ARG A 4 -8.31 2.21 -11.48
N PHE A 5 -7.70 3.00 -10.61
CA PHE A 5 -6.32 2.80 -10.17
C PHE A 5 -6.33 2.75 -8.63
N PRO A 6 -6.68 1.59 -8.05
CA PRO A 6 -6.83 1.51 -6.60
C PRO A 6 -5.50 1.63 -5.87
N ILE A 7 -5.59 2.16 -4.65
CA ILE A 7 -4.55 1.96 -3.65
C ILE A 7 -4.79 0.58 -3.06
N VAL A 8 -3.79 -0.28 -3.10
CA VAL A 8 -3.90 -1.65 -2.62
C VAL A 8 -3.31 -1.74 -1.22
N ILE A 9 -4.14 -2.16 -0.26
CA ILE A 9 -3.73 -2.43 1.11
C ILE A 9 -3.71 -3.94 1.31
N ILE A 10 -2.60 -4.47 1.86
CA ILE A 10 -2.51 -5.88 2.22
C ILE A 10 -2.25 -5.97 3.72
N ASP A 11 -3.23 -6.48 4.45
CA ASP A 11 -3.19 -6.60 5.90
C ASP A 11 -4.04 -7.80 6.33
N GLU A 12 -3.43 -8.75 7.02
CA GLU A 12 -4.14 -9.94 7.53
C GLU A 12 -5.33 -9.56 8.40
N ASP A 13 -5.22 -8.45 9.12
CA ASP A 13 -6.26 -7.96 10.02
C ASP A 13 -7.26 -7.01 9.36
N PHE A 14 -7.20 -6.83 8.06
CA PHE A 14 -8.05 -5.84 7.37
C PHE A 14 -9.54 -6.01 7.69
N ARG A 15 -9.98 -7.24 7.87
CA ARG A 15 -11.39 -7.55 8.20
C ARG A 15 -11.60 -7.92 9.67
N SER A 16 -10.54 -7.82 10.49
CA SER A 16 -10.63 -8.16 11.92
C SER A 16 -11.22 -7.00 12.73
N GLU A 17 -11.90 -7.33 13.82
CA GLU A 17 -12.44 -6.34 14.75
C GLU A 17 -11.44 -5.90 15.82
N ASN A 18 -10.19 -6.35 15.74
CA ASN A 18 -9.14 -5.93 16.66
C ASN A 18 -8.66 -4.50 16.36
N THR A 19 -7.81 -3.98 17.23
CA THR A 19 -7.29 -2.60 17.11
C THR A 19 -6.53 -2.39 15.81
N SER A 20 -5.77 -3.37 15.37
CA SER A 20 -5.02 -3.33 14.11
C SER A 20 -5.96 -3.21 12.91
N GLY A 21 -6.99 -4.04 12.86
CA GLY A 21 -7.98 -4.01 11.79
C GLY A 21 -8.77 -2.71 11.74
N LEU A 22 -9.16 -2.20 12.91
CA LEU A 22 -9.84 -0.91 12.99
C LEU A 22 -8.94 0.24 12.50
N GLY A 23 -7.66 0.21 12.85
CA GLY A 23 -6.70 1.22 12.43
C GLY A 23 -6.48 1.26 10.92
N ILE A 24 -6.27 0.10 10.30
CA ILE A 24 -6.05 0.05 8.85
C ILE A 24 -7.31 0.41 8.06
N ARG A 25 -8.51 0.03 8.56
CA ARG A 25 -9.75 0.43 7.91
C ARG A 25 -10.02 1.93 8.06
N ALA A 26 -9.58 2.55 9.16
CA ALA A 26 -9.68 4.00 9.32
C ALA A 26 -8.83 4.72 8.26
N LEU A 27 -7.63 4.21 7.97
CA LEU A 27 -6.80 4.74 6.88
C LEU A 27 -7.47 4.55 5.53
N ALA A 28 -8.00 3.36 5.25
CA ALA A 28 -8.72 3.08 4.02
C ALA A 28 -9.92 4.04 3.84
N ALA A 29 -10.71 4.21 4.88
CA ALA A 29 -11.86 5.12 4.85
C ALA A 29 -11.46 6.57 4.59
N ALA A 30 -10.35 7.01 5.17
CA ALA A 30 -9.82 8.35 4.94
C ALA A 30 -9.41 8.55 3.48
N MET A 31 -8.81 7.54 2.85
CA MET A 31 -8.44 7.60 1.43
C MET A 31 -9.67 7.58 0.51
N GLU A 32 -10.66 6.77 0.83
CA GLU A 32 -11.92 6.73 0.07
C GLU A 32 -12.68 8.06 0.16
N LYS A 33 -12.66 8.69 1.32
CA LYS A 33 -13.28 10.01 1.53
C LYS A 33 -12.65 11.08 0.63
N GLU A 34 -11.36 10.96 0.33
CA GLU A 34 -10.64 11.85 -0.58
C GLU A 34 -10.83 11.47 -2.05
N GLY A 35 -11.65 10.47 -2.35
CA GLY A 35 -12.04 10.11 -3.71
C GLY A 35 -11.22 8.99 -4.36
N MET A 36 -10.31 8.35 -3.63
CA MET A 36 -9.54 7.24 -4.16
C MET A 36 -10.24 5.92 -3.93
N GLU A 37 -10.14 5.02 -4.89
CA GLU A 37 -10.57 3.65 -4.69
C GLU A 37 -9.50 2.90 -3.88
N VAL A 38 -9.93 2.14 -2.89
CA VAL A 38 -9.05 1.31 -2.06
C VAL A 38 -9.46 -0.14 -2.20
N LEU A 39 -8.48 -1.00 -2.48
CA LEU A 39 -8.67 -2.44 -2.49
C LEU A 39 -7.97 -3.02 -1.27
N GLY A 40 -8.74 -3.55 -0.32
CA GLY A 40 -8.22 -4.22 0.87
C GLY A 40 -8.12 -5.71 0.66
N LEU A 41 -6.93 -6.26 0.83
CA LEU A 41 -6.64 -7.67 0.73
C LEU A 41 -6.08 -8.18 2.05
N THR A 42 -6.37 -9.45 2.36
CA THR A 42 -5.94 -10.07 3.62
C THR A 42 -4.72 -10.96 3.46
N SER A 43 -4.27 -11.20 2.24
CA SER A 43 -3.07 -12.01 1.99
C SER A 43 -2.36 -11.59 0.72
N TYR A 44 -1.07 -11.93 0.64
CA TYR A 44 -0.26 -11.70 -0.56
C TYR A 44 -0.70 -12.58 -1.75
N GLY A 45 -1.30 -13.73 -1.48
CA GLY A 45 -1.85 -14.59 -2.53
C GLY A 45 -2.96 -13.91 -3.32
N ASP A 46 -3.81 -13.16 -2.64
CA ASP A 46 -4.88 -12.40 -3.28
C ASP A 46 -4.32 -11.33 -4.23
N LEU A 47 -3.21 -10.71 -3.86
CA LEU A 47 -2.56 -9.72 -4.73
C LEU A 47 -1.99 -10.35 -5.99
N SER A 48 -1.44 -11.56 -5.92
CA SER A 48 -0.97 -12.25 -7.13
C SER A 48 -2.08 -12.41 -8.14
N GLN A 49 -3.27 -12.80 -7.70
CA GLN A 49 -4.44 -12.91 -8.57
C GLN A 49 -4.85 -11.54 -9.13
N PHE A 50 -4.85 -10.53 -8.28
CA PHE A 50 -5.16 -9.17 -8.70
C PHE A 50 -4.16 -8.66 -9.74
N ALA A 51 -2.86 -8.85 -9.51
CA ALA A 51 -1.81 -8.41 -10.41
C ALA A 51 -1.89 -9.09 -11.79
N GLN A 52 -2.29 -10.36 -11.84
CA GLN A 52 -2.49 -11.07 -13.09
C GLN A 52 -3.68 -10.53 -13.88
N GLN A 53 -4.72 -10.08 -13.19
CA GLN A 53 -5.96 -9.65 -13.83
C GLN A 53 -6.00 -8.17 -14.20
N GLN A 54 -5.41 -7.30 -13.39
CA GLN A 54 -5.64 -5.87 -13.53
C GLN A 54 -4.39 -4.97 -13.57
N SER A 55 -3.29 -5.34 -12.99
CA SER A 55 -1.98 -4.65 -13.00
C SER A 55 -2.02 -3.09 -12.92
N ARG A 56 -2.99 -2.50 -12.23
CA ARG A 56 -3.24 -1.06 -12.24
C ARG A 56 -3.37 -0.46 -10.85
N ALA A 57 -2.46 -0.79 -9.95
CA ALA A 57 -2.41 -0.13 -8.65
C ALA A 57 -1.78 1.26 -8.79
N SER A 58 -2.18 2.19 -7.93
CA SER A 58 -1.57 3.52 -7.86
C SER A 58 -0.63 3.67 -6.67
N ALA A 59 -0.73 2.80 -5.68
CA ALA A 59 0.15 2.71 -4.52
C ALA A 59 -0.11 1.39 -3.80
N PHE A 60 0.86 0.97 -2.98
CA PHE A 60 0.72 -0.19 -2.12
C PHE A 60 0.95 0.20 -0.66
N VAL A 61 0.12 -0.32 0.23
CA VAL A 61 0.32 -0.26 1.68
C VAL A 61 0.40 -1.70 2.18
N LEU A 62 1.57 -2.08 2.66
CA LEU A 62 1.85 -3.44 3.10
C LEU A 62 1.95 -3.45 4.62
N SER A 63 1.06 -4.16 5.28
CA SER A 63 1.13 -4.32 6.72
C SER A 63 2.07 -5.46 7.07
N ILE A 64 2.78 -5.30 8.17
CA ILE A 64 3.67 -6.32 8.70
C ILE A 64 3.12 -6.82 10.03
N ASP A 65 3.38 -8.09 10.31
CA ASP A 65 3.05 -8.67 11.61
C ASP A 65 4.14 -8.25 12.60
N ASP A 66 3.77 -7.36 13.51
CA ASP A 66 4.70 -6.80 14.50
C ASP A 66 5.23 -7.88 15.45
N GLU A 67 4.44 -8.91 15.74
CA GLU A 67 4.88 -10.03 16.57
C GLU A 67 5.97 -10.83 15.87
N GLU A 68 5.80 -11.13 14.60
CA GLU A 68 6.79 -11.86 13.82
C GLU A 68 8.09 -11.06 13.65
N PHE A 69 8.01 -9.76 13.42
CA PHE A 69 9.18 -8.92 13.16
C PHE A 69 9.92 -8.46 14.40
N GLY A 70 9.28 -8.34 15.55
CA GLY A 70 9.89 -7.77 16.75
C GLY A 70 10.00 -8.73 17.93
N GLU A 71 9.03 -9.60 18.09
CA GLU A 71 8.87 -10.46 19.27
C GLU A 71 8.86 -11.95 18.95
N GLY A 72 8.78 -12.30 17.66
CA GLY A 72 8.81 -13.68 17.23
C GLY A 72 10.20 -14.32 17.33
N SER A 73 10.27 -15.60 17.08
CA SER A 73 11.54 -16.31 16.98
C SER A 73 12.36 -15.78 15.81
N ILE A 74 13.67 -16.06 15.81
CA ILE A 74 14.56 -15.72 14.70
C ILE A 74 14.03 -16.34 13.40
N GLU A 75 13.52 -17.56 13.46
CA GLU A 75 12.97 -18.27 12.29
C GLU A 75 11.73 -17.58 11.75
N GLU A 76 10.80 -17.17 12.62
CA GLU A 76 9.60 -16.45 12.23
C GLU A 76 9.93 -15.09 11.61
N THR A 77 10.86 -14.35 12.23
CA THR A 77 11.32 -13.08 11.71
C THR A 77 11.97 -13.25 10.34
N ASN A 78 12.80 -14.25 10.15
CA ASN A 78 13.45 -14.50 8.87
C ASN A 78 12.44 -14.89 7.78
N PHE A 79 11.43 -15.68 8.14
CA PHE A 79 10.38 -16.07 7.22
C PHE A 79 9.56 -14.85 6.78
N ALA A 80 9.11 -14.04 7.72
CA ALA A 80 8.34 -12.83 7.44
C ALA A 80 9.15 -11.84 6.60
N LEU A 81 10.42 -11.66 6.91
CA LEU A 81 11.32 -10.79 6.16
C LEU A 81 11.53 -11.28 4.73
N THR A 82 11.71 -12.59 4.55
CA THR A 82 11.87 -13.18 3.22
C THR A 82 10.63 -12.94 2.37
N ALA A 83 9.44 -13.12 2.95
CA ALA A 83 8.18 -12.88 2.26
C ALA A 83 8.01 -11.40 1.88
N LEU A 84 8.29 -10.51 2.80
CA LEU A 84 8.21 -9.06 2.55
C LEU A 84 9.18 -8.63 1.44
N ARG A 85 10.42 -9.07 1.53
CA ARG A 85 11.45 -8.75 0.53
C ARG A 85 11.06 -9.25 -0.85
N ALA A 86 10.62 -10.49 -0.94
CA ALA A 86 10.18 -11.08 -2.22
C ALA A 86 9.02 -10.31 -2.82
N PHE A 87 8.06 -9.91 -1.99
CA PHE A 87 6.89 -9.18 -2.43
C PHE A 87 7.24 -7.78 -2.93
N VAL A 88 8.07 -7.05 -2.20
CA VAL A 88 8.54 -5.72 -2.61
C VAL A 88 9.34 -5.82 -3.90
N GLN A 89 10.20 -6.81 -4.04
CA GLN A 89 10.97 -7.04 -5.26
C GLN A 89 10.07 -7.37 -6.45
N GLU A 90 9.03 -8.15 -6.25
CA GLU A 90 8.05 -8.45 -7.31
C GLU A 90 7.36 -7.18 -7.79
N ILE A 91 6.92 -6.34 -6.89
CA ILE A 91 6.32 -5.05 -7.25
C ILE A 91 7.32 -4.20 -8.05
N ARG A 92 8.55 -4.08 -7.57
CA ARG A 92 9.59 -3.27 -8.22
C ARG A 92 10.01 -3.81 -9.57
N HIS A 93 9.98 -5.12 -9.77
CA HIS A 93 10.27 -5.72 -11.06
C HIS A 93 9.24 -5.31 -12.12
N LYS A 94 7.97 -5.24 -11.72
CA LYS A 94 6.89 -4.83 -12.61
C LYS A 94 6.78 -3.32 -12.74
N ASN A 95 7.18 -2.58 -11.70
CA ASN A 95 7.01 -1.15 -11.64
C ASN A 95 8.04 -0.52 -10.71
N ALA A 96 9.01 0.18 -11.30
CA ALA A 96 10.12 0.76 -10.57
C ALA A 96 9.74 1.93 -9.65
N ASP A 97 8.63 2.63 -9.95
CA ASP A 97 8.34 3.94 -9.35
C ASP A 97 7.07 3.99 -8.51
N ILE A 98 6.28 2.94 -8.48
CA ILE A 98 5.01 2.96 -7.73
C ILE A 98 5.26 3.17 -6.24
N PRO A 99 4.50 4.06 -5.56
CA PRO A 99 4.65 4.24 -4.12
C PRO A 99 4.35 2.97 -3.34
N ILE A 100 5.27 2.61 -2.44
CA ILE A 100 5.11 1.48 -1.52
C ILE A 100 5.34 1.99 -0.11
N TYR A 101 4.39 1.69 0.77
CA TYR A 101 4.45 2.04 2.19
C TYR A 101 4.35 0.78 3.03
N ILE A 102 5.06 0.75 4.14
CA ILE A 102 4.88 -0.28 5.17
C ILE A 102 4.06 0.32 6.30
N TYR A 103 3.08 -0.42 6.80
CA TYR A 103 2.24 -0.06 7.93
C TYR A 103 2.56 -0.98 9.10
N GLY A 104 2.92 -0.40 10.25
CA GLY A 104 3.25 -1.18 11.43
C GLY A 104 3.60 -0.29 12.62
N GLU A 105 3.97 -0.93 13.74
CA GLU A 105 4.41 -0.21 14.92
C GLU A 105 5.80 0.39 14.72
N THR A 106 6.05 1.53 15.36
CA THR A 106 7.34 2.23 15.25
C THR A 106 8.52 1.35 15.61
N ARG A 107 8.40 0.52 16.67
CA ARG A 107 9.45 -0.41 17.09
C ARG A 107 9.82 -1.40 15.99
N THR A 108 8.86 -1.80 15.18
CA THR A 108 9.06 -2.77 14.12
C THR A 108 9.83 -2.19 12.94
N SER A 109 9.74 -0.88 12.70
CA SER A 109 10.46 -0.22 11.63
C SER A 109 11.98 -0.42 11.71
N ARG A 110 12.51 -0.61 12.91
CA ARG A 110 13.94 -0.83 13.16
C ARG A 110 14.45 -2.17 12.63
N HIS A 111 13.55 -3.12 12.41
CA HIS A 111 13.88 -4.46 11.93
C HIS A 111 13.80 -4.59 10.42
N ILE A 112 13.38 -3.53 9.73
CA ILE A 112 13.33 -3.53 8.26
C ILE A 112 14.74 -3.27 7.71
N PRO A 113 15.31 -4.18 6.90
CA PRO A 113 16.65 -4.00 6.36
C PRO A 113 16.73 -2.84 5.38
N ASN A 114 17.92 -2.26 5.24
CA ASN A 114 18.16 -1.12 4.36
C ASN A 114 17.83 -1.42 2.89
N ASP A 115 18.04 -2.63 2.43
CA ASP A 115 17.74 -3.01 1.04
C ASP A 115 16.22 -2.94 0.76
N VAL A 116 15.38 -3.24 1.76
CA VAL A 116 13.93 -3.08 1.66
C VAL A 116 13.55 -1.60 1.82
N LEU A 117 14.12 -0.92 2.82
CA LEU A 117 13.80 0.50 3.08
C LEU A 117 14.04 1.38 1.85
N ARG A 118 15.09 1.11 1.08
CA ARG A 118 15.39 1.87 -0.14
C ARG A 118 14.30 1.79 -1.21
N GLU A 119 13.50 0.75 -1.19
CA GLU A 119 12.42 0.54 -2.15
C GLU A 119 11.10 1.17 -1.70
N LEU A 120 11.04 1.72 -0.50
CA LEU A 120 9.82 2.25 0.10
C LEU A 120 9.73 3.76 -0.05
N HIS A 121 8.52 4.25 -0.15
CA HIS A 121 8.22 5.69 -0.07
C HIS A 121 8.05 6.15 1.37
N GLY A 122 7.77 5.25 2.29
CA GLY A 122 7.67 5.58 3.70
C GLY A 122 7.19 4.45 4.57
N PHE A 123 7.26 4.68 5.87
CA PHE A 123 6.73 3.81 6.91
C PHE A 123 5.60 4.56 7.62
N ILE A 124 4.43 3.94 7.68
CA ILE A 124 3.27 4.50 8.37
C ILE A 124 3.27 3.94 9.78
N HIS A 125 3.40 4.83 10.77
CA HIS A 125 3.48 4.45 12.17
C HIS A 125 2.08 4.26 12.74
N MET A 126 1.71 3.00 12.92
CA MET A 126 0.44 2.62 13.53
C MET A 126 0.28 3.34 14.88
N PHE A 127 -0.91 3.87 15.15
CA PHE A 127 -1.29 4.60 16.35
C PHE A 127 -0.65 5.97 16.54
N GLU A 128 0.38 6.32 15.78
CA GLU A 128 1.06 7.62 15.91
C GLU A 128 0.65 8.60 14.79
N ASP A 129 0.54 8.08 13.56
CA ASP A 129 0.17 8.91 12.42
C ASP A 129 -1.35 8.98 12.26
N THR A 130 -1.88 10.19 12.08
CA THR A 130 -3.33 10.34 11.88
C THR A 130 -3.73 9.84 10.49
N PRO A 131 -4.83 9.07 10.38
CA PRO A 131 -5.26 8.52 9.10
C PRO A 131 -5.47 9.58 8.01
N GLU A 132 -6.04 10.71 8.35
CA GLU A 132 -6.34 11.79 7.40
C GLU A 132 -5.07 12.42 6.82
N PHE A 133 -4.07 12.62 7.65
CA PHE A 133 -2.77 13.16 7.21
C PHE A 133 -2.06 12.17 6.29
N VAL A 134 -2.00 10.91 6.70
CA VAL A 134 -1.38 9.84 5.92
C VAL A 134 -2.10 9.65 4.58
N ALA A 135 -3.43 9.64 4.62
CA ALA A 135 -4.25 9.48 3.41
C ALA A 135 -3.93 10.56 2.37
N ARG A 136 -3.87 11.81 2.80
CA ARG A 136 -3.53 12.91 1.88
C ARG A 136 -2.15 12.78 1.28
N HIS A 137 -1.18 12.33 2.09
CA HIS A 137 0.18 12.11 1.62
C HIS A 137 0.24 10.98 0.57
N ILE A 138 -0.37 9.84 0.87
CA ILE A 138 -0.38 8.69 -0.04
C ILE A 138 -1.08 9.04 -1.35
N ILE A 139 -2.21 9.72 -1.27
CA ILE A 139 -2.97 10.11 -2.46
C ILE A 139 -2.17 11.06 -3.34
N ARG A 140 -1.48 12.02 -2.74
CA ARG A 140 -0.62 12.94 -3.48
C ARG A 140 0.49 12.19 -4.22
N GLU A 141 1.15 11.26 -3.55
CA GLU A 141 2.21 10.45 -4.16
C GLU A 141 1.66 9.51 -5.24
N ALA A 142 0.48 8.91 -5.00
CA ALA A 142 -0.17 8.06 -5.99
C ALA A 142 -0.52 8.85 -7.27
N LYS A 143 -1.08 10.05 -7.12
CA LYS A 143 -1.41 10.91 -8.26
C LYS A 143 -0.16 11.37 -9.01
N SER A 144 0.89 11.73 -8.28
CA SER A 144 2.17 12.11 -8.88
C SER A 144 2.76 10.96 -9.69
N TYR A 145 2.69 9.74 -9.16
CA TYR A 145 3.14 8.55 -9.87
C TYR A 145 2.35 8.35 -11.17
N LEU A 146 1.03 8.42 -11.11
CA LEU A 146 0.17 8.25 -12.29
C LEU A 146 0.44 9.34 -13.34
N ASP A 147 0.63 10.57 -12.91
CA ASP A 147 0.98 11.68 -13.80
C ASP A 147 2.33 11.47 -14.48
N GLY A 148 3.29 10.86 -13.79
CA GLY A 148 4.61 10.56 -14.36
C GLY A 148 4.57 9.46 -15.42
N LEU A 149 3.59 8.56 -15.34
CA LEU A 149 3.40 7.50 -16.34
C LEU A 149 2.72 7.98 -17.60
N ALA A 150 1.90 9.03 -17.51
CA ALA A 150 0.88 9.31 -18.50
C ALA A 150 1.26 10.48 -19.41
N PRO A 151 1.18 10.34 -20.75
CA PRO A 151 1.05 11.47 -21.64
C PRO A 151 -0.19 12.30 -21.27
N PRO A 152 -0.25 13.60 -21.66
CA PRO A 152 -1.36 14.48 -21.24
C PRO A 152 -2.77 13.94 -21.52
N PHE A 153 -2.98 13.27 -22.65
CA PHE A 153 -4.29 12.70 -22.98
C PHE A 153 -4.66 11.54 -22.05
N PHE A 154 -3.70 10.74 -21.66
CA PHE A 154 -3.92 9.62 -20.73
C PHE A 154 -4.17 10.14 -19.31
N ARG A 155 -3.54 11.24 -18.93
CA ARG A 155 -3.81 11.92 -17.65
C ARG A 155 -5.28 12.32 -17.53
N ALA A 156 -5.89 12.81 -18.62
CA ALA A 156 -7.32 13.12 -18.63
C ALA A 156 -8.17 11.88 -18.38
N LEU A 157 -7.79 10.70 -18.92
CA LEU A 157 -8.47 9.44 -18.65
C LEU A 157 -8.35 9.01 -17.20
N VAL A 158 -7.18 9.20 -16.60
CA VAL A 158 -6.96 8.91 -15.18
C VAL A 158 -7.85 9.80 -14.31
N ASN A 159 -7.90 11.09 -14.59
CA ASN A 159 -8.76 12.03 -13.86
C ASN A 159 -10.23 11.65 -14.00
N TYR A 160 -10.67 11.30 -15.18
CA TYR A 160 -12.03 10.83 -15.41
C TYR A 160 -12.34 9.56 -14.59
N ALA A 161 -11.40 8.62 -14.56
CA ALA A 161 -11.57 7.38 -13.81
C ALA A 161 -11.68 7.63 -12.31
N ASN A 162 -10.92 8.60 -11.77
CA ASN A 162 -10.88 8.89 -10.33
C ASN A 162 -12.06 9.73 -9.86
N ASP A 163 -12.49 10.73 -10.63
CA ASP A 163 -13.51 11.68 -10.20
C ASP A 163 -14.82 11.61 -11.02
N GLY A 164 -14.84 10.77 -12.06
CA GLY A 164 -16.01 10.64 -12.93
C GLY A 164 -16.18 11.78 -13.93
N SER A 165 -15.19 12.68 -14.03
CA SER A 165 -15.22 13.79 -15.00
C SER A 165 -14.22 13.55 -16.12
N TYR A 166 -14.51 14.11 -17.30
CA TYR A 166 -13.64 14.07 -18.45
C TYR A 166 -13.27 15.49 -18.85
N SER A 167 -12.06 15.86 -18.61
CA SER A 167 -11.59 17.21 -18.88
C SER A 167 -10.24 17.22 -19.56
#